data_dfb80c880ad11bcf0e627904ebcb659e
#
_entry.id   dfb80c880ad11bcf0e627904ebcb659e
#
_cell.length_a   1.000
_cell.length_b   1.000
_cell.length_c   1.000
_cell.angle_alpha   90.00
_cell.angle_beta   90.00
_cell.angle_gamma   90.00
#
_symmetry.space_group_name_H-M   'P 1'
#
loop_
_entity.id
_entity.type
_entity.pdbx_description
1 polymer ?
#
loop_
_entity_poly.entity_id
_entity_poly.type
_entity_poly.pdbx_seq_one_letter_code
_entity_poly.pdbx_strand_id
1 'polypeptide(L)'
;MRIAMIGTGYVGLVSGACFADFGHQVTCVDKDADKIAAMQRGEIPIYEPGLDALVASNVKAKRLDFTAELSLPVDQADAVFIAVGTPSRRGDGHADLTYVHAAAREIATALSGFTLVVTKSTVPVGTGDEVERLSLIHILTLPTKA
;
A
#
# COMPACT_ATOMS: atom_id res chain seq x y z
N MET A 1 -5.45 7.00 -13.19
CA MET A 1 -5.59 5.73 -12.47
C MET A 1 -5.87 5.98 -11.01
N ARG A 2 -6.58 5.08 -10.35
CA ARG A 2 -6.74 5.04 -8.89
C ARG A 2 -5.72 4.06 -8.33
N ILE A 3 -4.92 4.50 -7.39
CA ILE A 3 -3.83 3.73 -6.80
C ILE A 3 -4.04 3.63 -5.29
N ALA A 4 -3.98 2.42 -4.76
CA ALA A 4 -3.87 2.19 -3.32
C ALA A 4 -2.41 1.86 -2.98
N MET A 5 -1.81 2.64 -2.09
CA MET A 5 -0.44 2.45 -1.61
C MET A 5 -0.49 1.89 -0.19
N ILE A 6 -0.15 0.63 -0.02
CA ILE A 6 -0.24 -0.06 1.27
C ILE A 6 1.10 0.03 2.01
N GLY A 7 1.10 0.78 3.09
CA GLY A 7 2.27 1.16 3.87
C GLY A 7 2.69 2.60 3.60
N THR A 8 2.85 3.38 4.66
CA THR A 8 3.27 4.80 4.62
C THR A 8 4.67 4.99 5.24
N GLY A 9 5.54 4.00 5.08
CA GLY A 9 6.96 4.15 5.32
C GLY A 9 7.60 5.03 4.23
N TYR A 10 8.93 5.13 4.25
CA TYR A 10 9.68 5.95 3.29
C TYR A 10 9.29 5.65 1.84
N VAL A 11 9.34 4.38 1.45
CA VAL A 11 9.06 3.95 0.07
C VAL A 11 7.60 4.25 -0.31
N GLY A 12 6.65 3.91 0.56
CA GLY A 12 5.22 4.07 0.26
C GLY A 12 4.80 5.53 0.17
N LEU A 13 5.20 6.36 1.13
CA LEU A 13 4.80 7.76 1.16
C LEU A 13 5.41 8.56 0.02
N VAL A 14 6.72 8.39 -0.23
CA VAL A 14 7.42 9.08 -1.35
C VAL A 14 6.82 8.66 -2.69
N SER A 15 6.63 7.34 -2.91
CA SER A 15 6.04 6.85 -4.16
C SER A 15 4.60 7.32 -4.34
N GLY A 16 3.80 7.29 -3.27
CA GLY A 16 2.41 7.75 -3.31
C GLY A 16 2.30 9.23 -3.67
N ALA A 17 3.13 10.08 -3.04
CA ALA A 17 3.18 11.49 -3.35
C ALA A 17 3.61 11.77 -4.80
N CYS A 18 4.63 11.06 -5.30
CA CYS A 18 5.07 11.19 -6.69
C CYS A 18 4.00 10.73 -7.70
N PHE A 19 3.32 9.61 -7.46
CA PHE A 19 2.23 9.18 -8.33
C PHE A 19 1.06 10.17 -8.34
N ALA A 20 0.74 10.76 -7.18
CA ALA A 20 -0.27 11.82 -7.11
C ALA A 20 0.16 13.05 -7.93
N ASP A 21 1.44 13.42 -7.87
CA ASP A 21 1.99 14.53 -8.64
C ASP A 21 1.96 14.29 -10.16
N PHE A 22 2.12 13.03 -10.57
CA PHE A 22 1.92 12.61 -11.97
C PHE A 22 0.45 12.61 -12.43
N GLY A 23 -0.49 12.98 -11.55
CA GLY A 23 -1.90 13.14 -11.89
C GLY A 23 -2.78 11.94 -11.57
N HIS A 24 -2.27 10.96 -10.82
CA HIS A 24 -3.07 9.82 -10.36
C HIS A 24 -3.86 10.15 -9.09
N GLN A 25 -4.96 9.44 -8.86
CA GLN A 25 -5.68 9.47 -7.59
C GLN A 25 -5.05 8.42 -6.68
N VAL A 26 -4.41 8.84 -5.60
CA VAL A 26 -3.66 7.95 -4.71
C VAL A 26 -4.25 8.00 -3.31
N THR A 27 -4.53 6.84 -2.74
CA THR A 27 -4.86 6.66 -1.33
C THR A 27 -3.75 5.87 -0.66
N CYS A 28 -3.07 6.48 0.29
CA CYS A 28 -2.08 5.82 1.14
C CYS A 28 -2.76 5.20 2.35
N VAL A 29 -2.51 3.92 2.58
CA VAL A 29 -3.12 3.13 3.65
C VAL A 29 -2.05 2.68 4.64
N ASP A 30 -2.29 2.86 5.93
CA ASP A 30 -1.42 2.33 7.00
C ASP A 30 -2.27 1.91 8.19
N LYS A 31 -1.91 0.81 8.84
CA LYS A 31 -2.61 0.30 10.04
C LYS A 31 -2.44 1.19 11.27
N ASP A 32 -1.41 2.01 11.29
CA ASP A 32 -1.15 2.96 12.37
C ASP A 32 -2.07 4.18 12.24
N ALA A 33 -3.18 4.15 12.97
CA ALA A 33 -4.20 5.19 12.94
C ALA A 33 -3.66 6.56 13.42
N ASP A 34 -2.74 6.57 14.39
CA ASP A 34 -2.15 7.82 14.89
C ASP A 34 -1.26 8.46 13.83
N LYS A 35 -0.50 7.65 13.12
CA LYS A 35 0.32 8.08 11.98
C LYS A 35 -0.55 8.62 10.84
N ILE A 36 -1.64 7.95 10.51
CA ILE A 36 -2.61 8.44 9.51
C ILE A 36 -3.21 9.77 9.95
N ALA A 37 -3.65 9.89 11.20
CA ALA A 37 -4.20 11.14 11.72
C ALA A 37 -3.18 12.29 11.68
N ALA A 38 -1.92 12.03 11.96
CA ALA A 38 -0.84 13.01 11.83
C ALA A 38 -0.67 13.48 10.37
N MET A 39 -0.62 12.55 9.41
CA MET A 39 -0.50 12.89 7.99
C MET A 39 -1.72 13.65 7.46
N GLN A 40 -2.92 13.34 7.93
CA GLN A 40 -4.14 14.09 7.60
C GLN A 40 -4.10 15.53 8.12
N ARG A 41 -3.35 15.79 9.21
CA ARG A 41 -3.08 17.16 9.71
C ARG A 41 -1.91 17.85 8.99
N GLY A 42 -1.25 17.18 8.06
CA GLY A 42 -0.07 17.69 7.33
C GLY A 42 1.27 17.44 8.04
N GLU A 43 1.28 16.61 9.09
CA GLU A 43 2.50 16.21 9.80
C GLU A 43 3.13 15.01 9.09
N ILE A 44 4.21 15.24 8.33
CA ILE A 44 4.86 14.18 7.55
C ILE A 44 5.90 13.47 8.43
N PRO A 45 5.78 12.12 8.62
CA PRO A 45 6.62 11.39 9.58
C PRO A 45 8.04 11.09 9.09
N ILE A 46 8.39 11.54 7.88
CA ILE A 46 9.68 11.30 7.25
C ILE A 46 10.29 12.60 6.81
N TYR A 47 11.60 12.73 7.00
CA TYR A 47 12.35 13.86 6.46
C TYR A 47 12.89 13.52 5.07
N GLU A 48 12.31 14.14 4.05
CA GLU A 48 12.81 14.12 2.68
C GLU A 48 12.63 15.53 2.10
N PRO A 49 13.70 16.17 1.61
CA PRO A 49 13.60 17.53 1.09
C PRO A 49 12.50 17.69 0.03
N GLY A 50 11.54 18.58 0.28
CA GLY A 50 10.43 18.88 -0.63
C GLY A 50 9.23 17.93 -0.54
N LEU A 51 9.29 16.85 0.23
CA LEU A 51 8.18 15.90 0.35
C LEU A 51 6.96 16.52 1.02
N ASP A 52 7.15 17.33 2.04
CA ASP A 52 6.09 18.06 2.74
C ASP A 52 5.30 18.96 1.80
N ALA A 53 5.99 19.75 0.98
CA ALA A 53 5.36 20.62 -0.03
C ALA A 53 4.64 19.80 -1.11
N LEU A 54 5.23 18.70 -1.55
CA LEU A 54 4.65 17.80 -2.55
C LEU A 54 3.36 17.15 -2.02
N VAL A 55 3.37 16.64 -0.79
CA VAL A 55 2.20 16.05 -0.12
C VAL A 55 1.11 17.12 0.03
N ALA A 56 1.44 18.28 0.59
CA ALA A 56 0.46 19.36 0.82
C ALA A 56 -0.21 19.80 -0.50
N SER A 57 0.56 19.96 -1.57
CA SER A 57 0.04 20.33 -2.90
C SER A 57 -0.95 19.30 -3.43
N ASN A 58 -0.62 18.00 -3.31
CA ASN A 58 -1.44 16.91 -3.85
C ASN A 58 -2.68 16.64 -2.99
N VAL A 59 -2.60 16.79 -1.68
CA VAL A 59 -3.76 16.76 -0.78
C VAL A 59 -4.73 17.89 -1.11
N LYS A 60 -4.22 19.13 -1.26
CA LYS A 60 -5.03 20.28 -1.68
C LYS A 60 -5.70 20.06 -3.04
N ALA A 61 -5.01 19.44 -3.96
CA ALA A 61 -5.52 19.08 -5.29
C ALA A 61 -6.46 17.86 -5.28
N LYS A 62 -6.71 17.26 -4.13
CA LYS A 62 -7.52 16.04 -3.94
C LYS A 62 -7.03 14.85 -4.76
N ARG A 63 -5.73 14.75 -4.99
CA ARG A 63 -5.08 13.62 -5.65
C ARG A 63 -4.39 12.67 -4.68
N LEU A 64 -4.17 13.10 -3.44
CA LEU A 64 -3.55 12.29 -2.39
C LEU A 64 -4.42 12.31 -1.14
N ASP A 65 -4.68 11.13 -0.60
CA ASP A 65 -5.45 10.95 0.64
C ASP A 65 -4.80 9.87 1.52
N PHE A 66 -5.15 9.85 2.81
CA PHE A 66 -4.62 8.95 3.83
C PHE A 66 -5.74 8.30 4.61
N THR A 67 -5.68 6.98 4.80
CA THR A 67 -6.68 6.24 5.58
C THR A 67 -6.07 5.03 6.29
N ALA A 68 -6.66 4.65 7.42
CA ALA A 68 -6.36 3.38 8.09
C ALA A 68 -7.23 2.22 7.55
N GLU A 69 -8.26 2.53 6.78
CA GLU A 69 -9.17 1.54 6.17
C GLU A 69 -8.61 1.06 4.82
N LEU A 70 -8.39 -0.25 4.68
CA LEU A 70 -7.80 -0.84 3.47
C LEU A 70 -8.85 -1.21 2.41
N SER A 71 -10.01 -1.71 2.85
CA SER A 71 -10.94 -2.41 1.96
C SER A 71 -11.45 -1.53 0.83
N LEU A 72 -11.92 -0.34 1.14
CA LEU A 72 -12.50 0.56 0.13
C LEU A 72 -11.45 1.07 -0.88
N PRO A 73 -10.26 1.56 -0.47
CA PRO A 73 -9.22 1.95 -1.42
C PRO A 73 -8.79 0.81 -2.35
N VAL A 74 -8.66 -0.42 -1.84
CA VAL A 74 -8.27 -1.59 -2.64
C VAL A 74 -9.35 -1.99 -3.62
N ASP A 75 -10.61 -2.05 -3.19
CA ASP A 75 -11.75 -2.37 -4.05
C ASP A 75 -11.88 -1.41 -5.24
N GLN A 76 -11.57 -0.14 -5.02
CA GLN A 76 -11.68 0.90 -6.05
C GLN A 76 -10.42 1.09 -6.89
N ALA A 77 -9.31 0.45 -6.54
CA ALA A 77 -8.02 0.68 -7.18
C ALA A 77 -7.90 -0.01 -8.54
N ASP A 78 -7.27 0.68 -9.49
CA ASP A 78 -6.77 0.07 -10.73
C ASP A 78 -5.44 -0.66 -10.47
N ALA A 79 -4.65 -0.14 -9.51
CA ALA A 79 -3.41 -0.74 -9.06
C ALA A 79 -3.22 -0.61 -7.54
N VAL A 80 -2.73 -1.67 -6.91
CA VAL A 80 -2.38 -1.71 -5.48
C VAL A 80 -0.89 -1.97 -5.35
N PHE A 81 -0.20 -1.11 -4.60
CA PHE A 81 1.23 -1.24 -4.31
C PHE A 81 1.44 -1.69 -2.87
N ILE A 82 2.14 -2.80 -2.68
CA ILE A 82 2.57 -3.27 -1.36
C ILE A 82 3.93 -2.63 -1.06
N ALA A 83 3.96 -1.69 -0.13
CA ALA A 83 5.14 -0.94 0.30
C ALA A 83 5.33 -0.99 1.84
N VAL A 84 4.98 -2.12 2.43
CA VAL A 84 5.13 -2.38 3.87
C VAL A 84 6.58 -2.66 4.24
N GLY A 85 6.94 -2.43 5.50
CA GLY A 85 8.28 -2.72 6.00
C GLY A 85 8.63 -4.20 5.97
N THR A 86 9.90 -4.49 5.68
CA THR A 86 10.49 -5.83 5.73
C THR A 86 11.70 -5.82 6.66
N PRO A 87 11.49 -5.71 8.00
CA PRO A 87 12.58 -5.64 8.94
C PRO A 87 13.41 -6.93 8.90
N SER A 88 14.70 -6.83 9.23
CA SER A 88 15.55 -8.01 9.37
C SER A 88 15.15 -8.81 10.60
N ARG A 89 15.01 -10.13 10.45
CA ARG A 89 14.78 -11.03 11.58
C ARG A 89 16.00 -11.04 12.51
N ARG A 90 15.72 -11.06 13.81
CA ARG A 90 16.76 -11.26 14.80
C ARG A 90 17.28 -12.69 14.72
N GLY A 91 18.58 -12.85 14.49
CA GLY A 91 19.28 -14.14 14.52
C GLY A 91 19.83 -14.61 13.17
N ASP A 92 19.07 -14.55 12.09
CA ASP A 92 19.50 -15.01 10.76
C ASP A 92 19.69 -13.89 9.73
N GLY A 93 19.27 -12.66 10.05
CA GLY A 93 19.41 -11.49 9.17
C GLY A 93 18.51 -11.51 7.93
N HIS A 94 17.65 -12.53 7.76
CA HIS A 94 16.71 -12.58 6.65
C HIS A 94 15.57 -11.58 6.83
N ALA A 95 14.97 -11.13 5.70
CA ALA A 95 13.82 -10.26 5.73
C ALA A 95 12.60 -10.94 6.38
N ASP A 96 11.92 -10.24 7.27
CA ASP A 96 10.65 -10.68 7.82
C ASP A 96 9.53 -10.31 6.83
N LEU A 97 8.95 -11.31 6.17
CA LEU A 97 7.88 -11.16 5.19
C LEU A 97 6.47 -11.22 5.79
N THR A 98 6.36 -11.31 7.12
CA THR A 98 5.05 -11.40 7.81
C THR A 98 4.12 -10.26 7.39
N TYR A 99 4.63 -9.04 7.31
CA TYR A 99 3.83 -7.87 6.92
C TYR A 99 3.42 -7.90 5.45
N VAL A 100 4.30 -8.40 4.55
CA VAL A 100 3.99 -8.54 3.11
C VAL A 100 2.88 -9.57 2.91
N HIS A 101 2.98 -10.73 3.56
CA HIS A 101 1.96 -11.78 3.46
C HIS A 101 0.63 -11.36 4.10
N ALA A 102 0.66 -10.66 5.23
CA ALA A 102 -0.54 -10.12 5.85
C ALA A 102 -1.24 -9.11 4.92
N ALA A 103 -0.48 -8.16 4.35
CA ALA A 103 -1.01 -7.19 3.40
C ALA A 103 -1.60 -7.89 2.16
N ALA A 104 -0.90 -8.88 1.58
CA ALA A 104 -1.38 -9.64 0.42
C ALA A 104 -2.72 -10.35 0.70
N ARG A 105 -2.88 -10.97 1.87
CA ARG A 105 -4.15 -11.62 2.27
C ARG A 105 -5.29 -10.61 2.45
N GLU A 106 -5.03 -9.48 3.09
CA GLU A 106 -6.04 -8.43 3.27
C GLU A 106 -6.46 -7.82 1.93
N ILE A 107 -5.50 -7.56 1.04
CA ILE A 107 -5.77 -7.10 -0.32
C ILE A 107 -6.64 -8.12 -1.06
N ALA A 108 -6.26 -9.40 -1.04
CA ALA A 108 -7.02 -10.45 -1.71
C ALA A 108 -8.47 -10.54 -1.23
N THR A 109 -8.72 -10.28 0.07
CA THR A 109 -10.07 -10.25 0.65
C THR A 109 -10.89 -9.06 0.14
N ALA A 110 -10.24 -7.94 -0.15
CA ALA A 110 -10.89 -6.70 -0.54
C ALA A 110 -11.10 -6.56 -2.06
N LEU A 111 -10.39 -7.33 -2.87
CA LEU A 111 -10.50 -7.29 -4.33
C LEU A 111 -11.87 -7.81 -4.81
N SER A 112 -12.56 -7.01 -5.62
CA SER A 112 -13.84 -7.39 -6.25
C SER A 112 -13.74 -7.61 -7.76
N GLY A 113 -12.65 -7.21 -8.40
CA GLY A 113 -12.43 -7.28 -9.84
C GLY A 113 -10.97 -7.35 -10.22
N PHE A 114 -10.67 -7.06 -11.48
CA PHE A 114 -9.30 -7.04 -11.98
C PHE A 114 -8.56 -5.83 -11.41
N THR A 115 -7.46 -6.09 -10.72
CA THR A 115 -6.59 -5.07 -10.15
C THR A 115 -5.13 -5.53 -10.27
N LEU A 116 -4.24 -4.63 -10.68
CA LEU A 116 -2.82 -4.91 -10.71
C LEU A 116 -2.25 -4.82 -9.29
N VAL A 117 -1.65 -5.89 -8.79
CA VAL A 117 -0.94 -5.88 -7.49
C VAL A 117 0.56 -5.86 -7.73
N VAL A 118 1.24 -4.86 -7.18
CA VAL A 118 2.67 -4.63 -7.33
C VAL A 118 3.36 -4.68 -5.97
N THR A 119 4.34 -5.55 -5.81
CA THR A 119 5.19 -5.58 -4.62
C THR A 119 6.34 -4.60 -4.80
N LYS A 120 6.37 -3.55 -3.97
CA LYS A 120 7.42 -2.53 -3.93
C LYS A 120 8.31 -2.67 -2.69
N SER A 121 7.92 -3.47 -1.72
CA SER A 121 8.77 -3.86 -0.59
C SER A 121 10.01 -4.61 -1.07
N THR A 122 11.14 -4.44 -0.38
CA THR A 122 12.34 -5.22 -0.65
C THR A 122 12.13 -6.66 -0.19
N VAL A 123 12.05 -7.59 -1.12
CA VAL A 123 11.71 -9.00 -0.86
C VAL A 123 12.67 -9.95 -1.57
N PRO A 124 12.88 -11.17 -1.04
CA PRO A 124 13.62 -12.23 -1.72
C PRO A 124 12.99 -12.64 -3.05
N VAL A 125 13.78 -13.24 -3.91
CA VAL A 125 13.32 -13.88 -5.15
C VAL A 125 12.27 -14.94 -4.83
N GLY A 126 11.17 -14.99 -5.61
CA GLY A 126 10.06 -15.92 -5.41
C GLY A 126 8.91 -15.37 -4.55
N THR A 127 9.09 -14.27 -3.84
CA THR A 127 8.00 -13.66 -3.05
C THR A 127 6.83 -13.22 -3.94
N GLY A 128 7.07 -12.80 -5.17
CA GLY A 128 6.02 -12.44 -6.13
C GLY A 128 5.07 -13.61 -6.41
N ASP A 129 5.61 -14.79 -6.67
CA ASP A 129 4.84 -16.02 -6.92
C ASP A 129 4.01 -16.41 -5.68
N GLU A 130 4.56 -16.16 -4.49
CA GLU A 130 3.88 -16.44 -3.23
C GLU A 130 2.70 -15.48 -2.99
N VAL A 131 2.87 -14.20 -3.29
CA VAL A 131 1.80 -13.19 -3.26
C VAL A 131 0.71 -13.54 -4.27
N GLU A 132 1.08 -13.92 -5.49
CA GLU A 132 0.13 -14.36 -6.52
C GLU A 132 -0.66 -15.58 -6.05
N ARG A 133 0.00 -16.60 -5.51
CA ARG A 133 -0.66 -17.79 -4.97
C ARG A 133 -1.66 -17.47 -3.86
N LEU A 134 -1.33 -16.55 -2.96
CA LEU A 134 -2.23 -16.11 -1.90
C LEU A 134 -3.48 -15.42 -2.48
N SER A 135 -3.32 -14.61 -3.50
CA SER A 135 -4.43 -13.94 -4.18
C SER A 135 -5.33 -14.91 -4.94
N LEU A 136 -4.74 -15.87 -5.66
CA LEU A 136 -5.47 -16.91 -6.41
C LEU A 136 -6.26 -17.84 -5.48
N ILE A 137 -5.66 -18.27 -4.37
CA ILE A 137 -6.36 -19.11 -3.37
C ILE A 137 -7.60 -18.37 -2.86
N HIS A 138 -7.52 -17.07 -2.64
CA HIS A 138 -8.64 -16.29 -2.13
C HIS A 138 -9.75 -16.12 -3.17
N ILE A 139 -9.41 -15.88 -4.43
CA ILE A 139 -10.36 -15.79 -5.54
C ILE A 139 -11.08 -17.13 -5.77
N LEU A 140 -10.36 -18.25 -5.66
CA LEU A 140 -10.93 -19.59 -5.82
C LEU A 140 -11.88 -20.01 -4.68
N THR A 141 -11.78 -19.36 -3.51
CA THR A 141 -12.65 -19.63 -2.36
C THR A 141 -13.89 -18.74 -2.30
N LEU A 142 -13.99 -17.74 -3.17
CA LEU A 142 -15.24 -16.96 -3.30
C LEU A 142 -16.34 -17.87 -3.83
N PRO A 143 -17.49 -18.02 -3.12
CA PRO A 143 -18.58 -18.82 -3.63
C PRO A 143 -19.07 -18.18 -4.93
N THR A 144 -19.00 -18.93 -6.01
CA THR A 144 -19.72 -18.61 -7.24
C THR A 144 -21.21 -18.55 -6.87
N LYS A 145 -21.73 -17.35 -6.73
CA LYS A 145 -23.18 -17.19 -6.69
C LYS A 145 -23.70 -17.68 -8.04
N ALA A 146 -24.27 -18.86 -8.00
CA ALA A 146 -25.11 -19.35 -9.07
C ALA A 146 -26.32 -18.40 -9.26
#